data_a3d1e6c6cf987dc7c483cf50ad1a067b
#
_entry.id   a3d1e6c6cf987dc7c483cf50ad1a067b
#
_cell.length_a   1.000
_cell.length_b   1.000
_cell.length_c   1.000
_cell.angle_alpha   90.00
_cell.angle_beta   90.00
_cell.angle_gamma   90.00
#
_symmetry.space_group_name_H-M   'P 1'
#
loop_
_entity.id
_entity.type
_entity.pdbx_description
1 polymer ?
#
loop_
_entity_poly.entity_id
_entity_poly.type
_entity_poly.pdbx_seq_one_letter_code
_entity_poly.pdbx_strand_id
1 'polypeptide(L)'
;MTSLDLQMSFAYAAKLRFLQSIGLAFLFVPINTQIYVGVPPGKNNDVSGLSNLARNVGGSAGTSFFTTVLARHQQVHQQYLVQHVQAGSPAYLQQAESLTRHLLSSTAAVADAQTKAILLIYRSLQAQASVLSYIDIFQYLSIICGCMIPLVFLMKRPPKGTQAAVH
;
A
#
# COMPACT_ATOMS: atom_id res chain seq x y z
N MET A 1 -3.07 7.85 -4.57
CA MET A 1 -2.05 6.80 -4.73
C MET A 1 -2.39 5.79 -5.84
N THR A 2 -3.55 5.91 -6.46
CA THR A 2 -4.01 5.01 -7.55
C THR A 2 -3.36 5.25 -8.92
N SER A 3 -2.53 6.29 -9.07
CA SER A 3 -1.82 6.64 -10.32
C SER A 3 -0.30 6.50 -10.17
N LEU A 4 0.14 5.47 -9.43
CA LEU A 4 1.55 5.14 -9.30
C LEU A 4 2.03 4.40 -10.55
N ASP A 5 3.10 4.91 -11.17
CA ASP A 5 3.79 4.26 -12.28
C ASP A 5 5.27 4.09 -11.92
N LEU A 6 5.92 3.04 -12.44
CA LEU A 6 7.34 2.75 -12.23
C LEU A 6 8.27 3.87 -12.75
N GLN A 7 7.75 4.75 -13.62
CA GLN A 7 8.50 5.87 -14.22
C GLN A 7 8.21 7.22 -13.58
N MET A 8 7.56 7.23 -12.40
CA MET A 8 7.19 8.48 -11.72
C MET A 8 8.41 9.28 -11.28
N SER A 9 8.34 10.61 -11.52
CA SER A 9 9.32 11.55 -10.98
C SER A 9 9.31 11.52 -9.44
N PHE A 10 10.50 11.53 -8.83
CA PHE A 10 10.68 11.59 -7.37
C PHE A 10 9.90 12.77 -6.74
N ALA A 11 9.87 13.92 -7.40
CA ALA A 11 9.15 15.10 -6.93
C ALA A 11 7.63 14.86 -6.81
N TYR A 12 7.04 14.11 -7.74
CA TYR A 12 5.61 13.78 -7.69
C TYR A 12 5.30 12.79 -6.56
N ALA A 13 6.13 11.77 -6.38
CA ALA A 13 6.01 10.82 -5.28
C ALA A 13 6.14 11.51 -3.92
N ALA A 14 7.08 12.46 -3.78
CA ALA A 14 7.27 13.25 -2.57
C ALA A 14 6.05 14.11 -2.24
N LYS A 15 5.44 14.76 -3.24
CA LYS A 15 4.21 15.56 -3.05
C LYS A 15 3.04 14.70 -2.59
N LEU A 16 2.84 13.52 -3.20
CA LEU A 16 1.78 12.60 -2.79
C LEU A 16 1.99 12.12 -1.35
N ARG A 17 3.23 11.81 -0.98
CA ARG A 17 3.59 11.39 0.38
C ARG A 17 3.36 12.49 1.41
N PHE A 18 3.70 13.71 1.08
CA PHE A 18 3.47 14.88 1.93
C PHE A 18 1.98 15.12 2.18
N LEU A 19 1.15 15.13 1.13
CA LEU A 19 -0.30 15.24 1.26
C LEU A 19 -0.92 14.11 2.10
N GLN A 20 -0.45 12.89 1.91
CA GLN A 20 -0.88 11.73 2.70
C GLN A 20 -0.54 11.90 4.18
N SER A 21 0.67 12.38 4.50
CA SER A 21 1.11 12.59 5.87
C SER A 21 0.28 13.64 6.60
N ILE A 22 -0.08 14.74 5.92
CA ILE A 22 -0.99 15.76 6.46
C ILE A 22 -2.35 15.15 6.76
N GLY A 23 -2.95 14.42 5.81
CA GLY A 23 -4.24 13.75 6.02
C GLY A 23 -4.23 12.80 7.21
N LEU A 24 -3.15 12.04 7.38
CA LEU A 24 -2.98 11.11 8.51
C LEU A 24 -2.89 11.85 9.85
N ALA A 25 -2.17 12.97 9.91
CA ALA A 25 -2.06 13.78 11.11
C ALA A 25 -3.42 14.36 11.53
N PHE A 26 -4.23 14.83 10.57
CA PHE A 26 -5.59 15.34 10.83
C PHE A 26 -6.54 14.25 11.34
N LEU A 27 -6.34 12.99 11.00
CA LEU A 27 -7.13 11.88 11.53
C LEU A 27 -6.66 11.45 12.92
N PHE A 28 -5.34 11.44 13.15
CA PHE A 28 -4.75 10.89 14.36
C PHE A 28 -5.12 11.71 15.61
N VAL A 29 -5.08 13.02 15.53
CA VAL A 29 -5.38 13.92 16.66
C VAL A 29 -6.81 13.80 17.16
N PRO A 30 -7.86 13.94 16.33
CA PRO A 30 -9.24 13.84 16.81
C PRO A 30 -9.60 12.42 17.29
N ILE A 31 -9.05 11.37 16.70
CA ILE A 31 -9.29 10.00 17.15
C ILE A 31 -8.74 9.81 18.57
N ASN A 32 -7.48 10.22 18.81
CA ASN A 32 -6.90 10.11 20.15
C ASN A 32 -7.67 10.96 21.18
N THR A 33 -8.16 12.12 20.81
CA THR A 33 -8.95 12.97 21.72
C THR A 33 -10.31 12.33 22.05
N GLN A 34 -10.97 11.75 21.07
CA GLN A 34 -12.29 11.12 21.24
C GLN A 34 -12.26 9.88 22.16
N ILE A 35 -11.14 9.17 22.22
CA ILE A 35 -11.01 7.98 23.08
C ILE A 35 -11.19 8.33 24.56
N TYR A 36 -10.81 9.54 24.97
CA TYR A 36 -10.88 9.99 26.37
C TYR A 36 -12.17 10.79 26.68
N VAL A 37 -13.04 11.02 25.72
CA VAL A 37 -14.30 11.76 25.94
C VAL A 37 -15.27 10.90 26.79
N GLY A 38 -15.72 11.45 27.91
CA GLY A 38 -16.68 10.80 28.80
C GLY A 38 -16.07 9.75 29.76
N VAL A 39 -14.76 9.67 29.82
CA VAL A 39 -14.06 8.79 30.77
C VAL A 39 -14.12 9.39 32.17
N PRO A 40 -14.56 8.62 33.23
CA PRO A 40 -14.55 9.09 34.60
C PRO A 40 -13.11 9.39 35.09
N PRO A 41 -12.95 10.38 36.00
CA PRO A 41 -11.66 10.67 36.61
C PRO A 41 -11.03 9.41 37.24
N GLY A 42 -9.74 9.17 36.99
CA GLY A 42 -9.00 8.00 37.50
C GLY A 42 -8.99 6.77 36.58
N LYS A 43 -9.82 6.69 35.53
CA LYS A 43 -9.84 5.55 34.59
C LYS A 43 -9.07 5.78 33.29
N ASN A 44 -8.30 6.85 33.20
CA ASN A 44 -7.53 7.17 31.98
C ASN A 44 -6.51 6.07 31.62
N ASN A 45 -5.90 5.43 32.62
CA ASN A 45 -4.93 4.34 32.40
C ASN A 45 -5.60 3.09 31.81
N ASP A 46 -6.80 2.75 32.25
CA ASP A 46 -7.55 1.59 31.74
C ASP A 46 -7.94 1.82 30.28
N VAL A 47 -8.43 3.04 29.96
CA VAL A 47 -8.77 3.42 28.59
C VAL A 47 -7.56 3.45 27.67
N SER A 48 -6.42 3.93 28.18
CA SER A 48 -5.15 3.91 27.44
C SER A 48 -4.69 2.48 27.14
N GLY A 49 -4.76 1.60 28.13
CA GLY A 49 -4.43 0.18 27.97
C GLY A 49 -5.33 -0.51 26.94
N LEU A 50 -6.65 -0.30 27.03
CA LEU A 50 -7.60 -0.87 26.10
C LEU A 50 -7.41 -0.32 24.68
N SER A 51 -7.13 0.98 24.56
CA SER A 51 -6.85 1.62 23.26
C SER A 51 -5.59 1.06 22.61
N ASN A 52 -4.53 0.85 23.37
CA ASN A 52 -3.30 0.25 22.88
C ASN A 52 -3.52 -1.21 22.47
N LEU A 53 -4.28 -1.98 23.25
CA LEU A 53 -4.65 -3.34 22.89
C LEU A 53 -5.44 -3.39 21.58
N ALA A 54 -6.48 -2.57 21.46
CA ALA A 54 -7.31 -2.49 20.25
C ALA A 54 -6.47 -2.09 19.03
N ARG A 55 -5.53 -1.14 19.18
CA ARG A 55 -4.63 -0.70 18.11
C ARG A 55 -3.66 -1.81 17.68
N ASN A 56 -3.10 -2.55 18.62
CA ASN A 56 -2.18 -3.65 18.33
C ASN A 56 -2.89 -4.83 17.66
N VAL A 57 -4.04 -5.23 18.19
CA VAL A 57 -4.85 -6.31 17.60
C VAL A 57 -5.38 -5.91 16.23
N GLY A 58 -5.95 -4.68 16.10
CA GLY A 58 -6.43 -4.16 14.83
C GLY A 58 -5.31 -4.00 13.79
N GLY A 59 -4.15 -3.52 14.24
CA GLY A 59 -2.97 -3.37 13.37
C GLY A 59 -2.44 -4.71 12.86
N SER A 60 -2.28 -5.70 13.72
CA SER A 60 -1.80 -7.04 13.32
C SER A 60 -2.79 -7.76 12.40
N ALA A 61 -4.09 -7.73 12.74
CA ALA A 61 -5.13 -8.31 11.90
C ALA A 61 -5.22 -7.61 10.53
N GLY A 62 -5.17 -6.27 10.53
CA GLY A 62 -5.18 -5.47 9.30
C GLY A 62 -3.97 -5.77 8.42
N THR A 63 -2.78 -5.79 9.00
CA THR A 63 -1.55 -6.10 8.25
C THR A 63 -1.61 -7.49 7.63
N SER A 64 -2.03 -8.50 8.41
CA SER A 64 -2.17 -9.88 7.92
C SER A 64 -3.18 -9.99 6.77
N PHE A 65 -4.32 -9.31 6.89
CA PHE A 65 -5.33 -9.28 5.84
C PHE A 65 -4.79 -8.64 4.56
N PHE A 66 -4.22 -7.44 4.66
CA PHE A 66 -3.73 -6.71 3.48
C PHE A 66 -2.53 -7.38 2.82
N THR A 67 -1.62 -7.99 3.59
CA THR A 67 -0.49 -8.75 3.00
C THR A 67 -0.98 -9.99 2.26
N THR A 68 -2.01 -10.67 2.76
CA THR A 68 -2.61 -11.82 2.08
C THR A 68 -3.30 -11.40 0.77
N VAL A 69 -4.08 -10.31 0.81
CA VAL A 69 -4.73 -9.75 -0.39
C VAL A 69 -3.68 -9.32 -1.40
N LEU A 70 -2.61 -8.63 -0.96
CA LEU A 70 -1.50 -8.21 -1.81
C LEU A 70 -0.85 -9.40 -2.53
N ALA A 71 -0.52 -10.46 -1.80
CA ALA A 71 0.10 -11.65 -2.37
C ALA A 71 -0.81 -12.30 -3.42
N ARG A 72 -2.11 -12.39 -3.16
CA ARG A 72 -3.09 -12.94 -4.12
C ARG A 72 -3.19 -12.08 -5.38
N HIS A 73 -3.30 -10.77 -5.25
CA HIS A 73 -3.36 -9.86 -6.39
C HIS A 73 -2.07 -9.88 -7.22
N GLN A 74 -0.90 -9.96 -6.57
CA GLN A 74 0.37 -10.14 -7.26
C GLN A 74 0.40 -11.41 -8.11
N GLN A 75 -0.09 -12.53 -7.60
CA GLN A 75 -0.17 -13.78 -8.35
C GLN A 75 -1.11 -13.66 -9.56
N VAL A 76 -2.28 -13.05 -9.38
CA VAL A 76 -3.25 -12.83 -10.46
C VAL A 76 -2.68 -11.93 -11.54
N HIS A 77 -2.11 -10.78 -11.17
CA HIS A 77 -1.50 -9.85 -12.13
C HIS A 77 -0.29 -10.47 -12.81
N GLN A 78 0.54 -11.22 -12.09
CA GLN A 78 1.67 -11.93 -12.68
C GLN A 78 1.20 -12.96 -13.71
N GLN A 79 0.17 -13.76 -13.39
CA GLN A 79 -0.38 -14.74 -14.31
C GLN A 79 -0.96 -14.07 -15.55
N TYR A 80 -1.69 -12.97 -15.39
CA TYR A 80 -2.23 -12.20 -16.49
C TYR A 80 -1.11 -11.62 -17.40
N LEU A 81 -0.09 -11.03 -16.82
CA LEU A 81 1.05 -10.48 -17.56
C LEU A 81 1.83 -11.57 -18.30
N VAL A 82 2.07 -12.72 -17.68
CA VAL A 82 2.76 -13.85 -18.31
C VAL A 82 1.96 -14.40 -19.48
N GLN A 83 0.63 -14.48 -19.39
CA GLN A 83 -0.21 -14.90 -20.52
C GLN A 83 -0.12 -13.97 -21.73
N HIS A 84 0.07 -12.67 -21.50
CA HIS A 84 0.21 -11.67 -22.56
C HIS A 84 1.65 -11.57 -23.10
N VAL A 85 2.64 -12.02 -22.33
CA VAL A 85 4.04 -12.14 -22.73
C VAL A 85 4.32 -13.58 -23.16
N GLN A 86 3.61 -14.06 -24.20
CA GLN A 86 3.90 -15.36 -24.78
C GLN A 86 5.31 -15.35 -25.38
N ALA A 87 6.07 -16.44 -25.13
CA ALA A 87 7.45 -16.61 -25.61
C ALA A 87 7.60 -16.48 -27.13
N GLY A 88 6.48 -16.49 -27.89
CA GLY A 88 6.43 -16.29 -29.34
C GLY A 88 5.96 -14.90 -29.78
N SER A 89 5.64 -13.98 -28.83
CA SER A 89 5.20 -12.64 -29.26
C SER A 89 6.38 -11.86 -29.84
N PRO A 90 6.18 -11.14 -30.97
CA PRO A 90 7.25 -10.34 -31.61
C PRO A 90 7.86 -9.32 -30.64
N ALA A 91 7.05 -8.72 -29.77
CA ALA A 91 7.49 -7.75 -28.78
C ALA A 91 8.43 -8.36 -27.73
N TYR A 92 8.11 -9.59 -27.27
CA TYR A 92 8.97 -10.30 -26.32
C TYR A 92 10.32 -10.65 -26.95
N LEU A 93 10.31 -11.19 -28.18
CA LEU A 93 11.52 -11.57 -28.89
C LEU A 93 12.42 -10.36 -29.15
N GLN A 94 11.87 -9.24 -29.60
CA GLN A 94 12.61 -7.99 -29.81
C GLN A 94 13.22 -7.47 -28.50
N GLN A 95 12.48 -7.49 -27.41
CA GLN A 95 12.96 -7.03 -26.11
C GLN A 95 14.04 -7.96 -25.54
N ALA A 96 13.86 -9.28 -25.65
CA ALA A 96 14.85 -10.26 -25.24
C ALA A 96 16.14 -10.13 -26.06
N GLU A 97 16.03 -9.95 -27.37
CA GLU A 97 17.17 -9.80 -28.28
C GLU A 97 17.92 -8.48 -28.04
N SER A 98 17.20 -7.37 -27.84
CA SER A 98 17.81 -6.08 -27.54
C SER A 98 18.57 -6.09 -26.21
N LEU A 99 17.99 -6.69 -25.16
CA LEU A 99 18.62 -6.86 -23.87
C LEU A 99 19.84 -7.80 -23.96
N THR A 100 19.73 -8.91 -24.72
CA THR A 100 20.83 -9.83 -24.92
C THR A 100 21.99 -9.14 -25.63
N ARG A 101 21.74 -8.36 -26.68
CA ARG A 101 22.79 -7.58 -27.37
C ARG A 101 23.47 -6.58 -26.44
N HIS A 102 22.69 -5.90 -25.58
CA HIS A 102 23.23 -4.95 -24.61
C HIS A 102 24.09 -5.64 -23.56
N LEU A 103 23.72 -6.85 -23.13
CA LEU A 103 24.46 -7.63 -22.14
C LEU A 103 25.71 -8.30 -22.75
N LEU A 104 25.69 -8.63 -24.03
CA LEU A 104 26.86 -9.16 -24.75
C LEU A 104 28.02 -8.17 -24.82
N SER A 105 27.74 -6.87 -24.78
CA SER A 105 28.79 -5.84 -24.71
C SER A 105 29.53 -5.85 -23.36
N SER A 106 28.97 -6.48 -22.33
CA SER A 106 29.51 -6.52 -20.96
C SER A 106 29.85 -7.92 -20.47
N THR A 107 29.51 -8.98 -21.21
CA THR A 107 29.67 -10.39 -20.77
C THR A 107 30.17 -11.26 -21.93
N ALA A 108 31.23 -12.02 -21.72
CA ALA A 108 31.91 -12.81 -22.78
C ALA A 108 31.12 -14.06 -23.24
N ALA A 109 30.11 -14.53 -22.53
CA ALA A 109 29.38 -15.76 -22.84
C ALA A 109 27.90 -15.44 -23.25
N VAL A 110 27.54 -15.88 -24.47
CA VAL A 110 26.21 -15.68 -25.06
C VAL A 110 25.10 -16.34 -24.22
N ALA A 111 25.35 -17.55 -23.69
CA ALA A 111 24.38 -18.26 -22.86
C ALA A 111 24.05 -17.52 -21.54
N ASP A 112 25.07 -16.93 -20.92
CA ASP A 112 24.88 -16.11 -19.71
C ASP A 112 24.12 -14.82 -19.99
N ALA A 113 24.35 -14.19 -21.14
CA ALA A 113 23.65 -12.98 -21.55
C ALA A 113 22.16 -13.25 -21.79
N GLN A 114 21.80 -14.37 -22.42
CA GLN A 114 20.42 -14.78 -22.64
C GLN A 114 19.70 -15.06 -21.31
N THR A 115 20.32 -15.82 -20.41
CA THR A 115 19.74 -16.14 -19.10
C THR A 115 19.51 -14.87 -18.29
N LYS A 116 20.47 -13.93 -18.29
CA LYS A 116 20.33 -12.62 -17.62
C LYS A 116 19.23 -11.76 -18.25
N ALA A 117 19.09 -11.76 -19.57
CA ALA A 117 18.04 -11.01 -20.27
C ALA A 117 16.65 -11.52 -19.87
N ILE A 118 16.44 -12.83 -19.87
CA ILE A 118 15.18 -13.46 -19.43
C ILE A 118 14.89 -13.12 -17.96
N LEU A 119 15.88 -13.20 -17.09
CA LEU A 119 15.74 -12.86 -15.69
C LEU A 119 15.36 -11.39 -15.48
N LEU A 120 15.92 -10.47 -16.25
CA LEU A 120 15.57 -9.04 -16.19
C LEU A 120 14.14 -8.79 -16.66
N ILE A 121 13.69 -9.45 -17.73
CA ILE A 121 12.29 -9.37 -18.18
C ILE A 121 11.37 -9.91 -17.09
N TYR A 122 11.67 -11.06 -16.51
CA TYR A 122 10.86 -11.63 -15.43
C TYR A 122 10.79 -10.69 -14.21
N ARG A 123 11.89 -10.10 -13.79
CA ARG A 123 11.93 -9.11 -12.70
C ARG A 123 11.11 -7.87 -13.02
N SER A 124 11.15 -7.38 -14.25
CA SER A 124 10.35 -6.22 -14.66
C SER A 124 8.85 -6.53 -14.64
N LEU A 125 8.44 -7.71 -15.09
CA LEU A 125 7.06 -8.18 -15.01
C LEU A 125 6.59 -8.32 -13.55
N GLN A 126 7.43 -8.87 -12.69
CA GLN A 126 7.12 -9.01 -11.27
C GLN A 126 6.99 -7.63 -10.59
N ALA A 127 7.85 -6.68 -10.94
CA ALA A 127 7.76 -5.32 -10.45
C ALA A 127 6.45 -4.63 -10.89
N GLN A 128 6.06 -4.79 -12.17
CA GLN A 128 4.79 -4.26 -12.68
C GLN A 128 3.58 -4.90 -11.99
N ALA A 129 3.57 -6.23 -11.84
CA ALA A 129 2.52 -6.94 -11.09
C ALA A 129 2.40 -6.44 -9.65
N SER A 130 3.53 -6.19 -8.99
CA SER A 130 3.55 -5.63 -7.64
C SER A 130 2.93 -4.23 -7.59
N VAL A 131 3.29 -3.34 -8.51
CA VAL A 131 2.74 -1.98 -8.56
C VAL A 131 1.23 -2.00 -8.78
N LEU A 132 0.73 -2.81 -9.71
CA LEU A 132 -0.71 -2.97 -9.95
C LEU A 132 -1.44 -3.47 -8.70
N SER A 133 -0.87 -4.45 -8.02
CA SER A 133 -1.44 -4.99 -6.78
C SER A 133 -1.48 -3.96 -5.65
N TYR A 134 -0.49 -3.08 -5.54
CA TYR A 134 -0.52 -1.96 -4.60
C TYR A 134 -1.61 -0.95 -4.94
N ILE A 135 -1.83 -0.66 -6.23
CA ILE A 135 -2.90 0.22 -6.67
C ILE A 135 -4.27 -0.33 -6.26
N ASP A 136 -4.51 -1.63 -6.47
CA ASP A 136 -5.75 -2.29 -6.07
C ASP A 136 -5.99 -2.18 -4.55
N ILE A 137 -4.94 -2.41 -3.74
CA ILE A 137 -5.04 -2.28 -2.28
C ILE A 137 -5.37 -0.85 -1.87
N PHE A 138 -4.76 0.15 -2.49
CA PHE A 138 -5.08 1.55 -2.20
C PHE A 138 -6.52 1.89 -2.59
N GLN A 139 -7.07 1.30 -3.65
CA GLN A 139 -8.48 1.44 -4.00
C GLN A 139 -9.39 0.82 -2.92
N TYR A 140 -9.12 -0.41 -2.47
CA TYR A 140 -9.87 -1.03 -1.38
C TYR A 140 -9.80 -0.20 -0.09
N LEU A 141 -8.62 0.28 0.26
CA LEU A 141 -8.44 1.14 1.44
C LEU A 141 -9.23 2.44 1.33
N SER A 142 -9.25 3.05 0.14
CA SER A 142 -10.02 4.26 -0.14
C SER A 142 -11.53 4.02 -0.01
N ILE A 143 -12.04 2.87 -0.47
CA ILE A 143 -13.44 2.49 -0.32
C ILE A 143 -13.79 2.29 1.16
N ILE A 144 -12.94 1.58 1.91
CA ILE A 144 -13.13 1.35 3.35
C ILE A 144 -13.17 2.70 4.09
N CYS A 145 -12.21 3.59 3.82
CA CYS A 145 -12.20 4.93 4.41
C CYS A 145 -13.44 5.74 4.01
N GLY A 146 -13.89 5.64 2.76
CA GLY A 146 -15.11 6.27 2.28
C GLY A 146 -16.36 5.77 3.01
N CYS A 147 -16.45 4.48 3.29
CA CYS A 147 -17.54 3.89 4.07
C CYS A 147 -17.51 4.30 5.55
N MET A 148 -16.34 4.64 6.09
CA MET A 148 -16.23 5.11 7.47
C MET A 148 -16.80 6.53 7.67
N ILE A 149 -16.80 7.38 6.62
CA ILE A 149 -17.29 8.75 6.71
C ILE A 149 -18.78 8.81 7.16
N PRO A 150 -19.73 8.10 6.52
CA PRO A 150 -21.12 8.12 6.96
C PRO A 150 -21.31 7.50 8.37
N LEU A 151 -20.47 6.54 8.76
CA LEU A 151 -20.51 5.96 10.11
C LEU A 151 -20.21 7.00 11.19
N VAL A 152 -19.33 7.97 10.92
CA VAL A 152 -19.04 9.07 11.85
C VAL A 152 -20.28 9.94 12.11
N PHE A 153 -21.15 10.14 11.10
CA PHE A 153 -22.39 10.89 11.27
C PHE A 153 -23.45 10.15 12.09
N LEU A 154 -23.38 8.80 12.15
CA LEU A 154 -24.24 8.00 13.01
C LEU A 154 -23.79 8.01 14.49
N MET A 155 -22.55 8.40 14.77
CA MET A 155 -22.07 8.49 16.15
C MET A 155 -22.77 9.63 16.89
N LYS A 156 -23.31 9.33 18.10
CA LYS A 156 -23.91 10.31 18.98
C LYS A 156 -22.90 11.41 19.31
N ARG A 157 -23.30 12.68 19.18
CA ARG A 157 -22.46 13.79 19.61
C ARG A 157 -22.17 13.67 21.11
N PRO A 158 -20.93 13.83 21.56
CA PRO A 158 -20.62 13.87 22.98
C PRO A 158 -21.41 15.00 23.65
N PRO A 159 -21.89 14.80 24.91
CA PRO A 159 -22.59 15.84 25.61
C PRO A 159 -21.70 17.09 25.76
N LYS A 160 -22.22 18.25 25.38
CA LYS A 160 -21.51 19.53 25.55
C LYS A 160 -21.38 19.76 27.07
N GLY A 161 -20.15 19.60 27.61
CA GLY A 161 -19.95 19.96 29.01
C GLY A 161 -18.79 19.25 29.75
N THR A 162 -18.12 18.27 29.16
CA THR A 162 -16.98 17.65 29.85
C THR A 162 -15.68 18.20 29.28
N GLN A 163 -15.40 19.47 29.62
CA GLN A 163 -14.02 19.95 29.58
C GLN A 163 -13.25 19.14 30.59
N ALA A 164 -12.26 18.35 30.12
CA ALA A 164 -11.27 17.76 30.99
C ALA A 164 -10.61 18.90 31.77
N ALA A 165 -10.86 18.95 33.08
CA ALA A 165 -10.09 19.81 33.97
C ALA A 165 -8.64 19.28 33.89
N VAL A 166 -7.82 20.06 33.22
CA VAL A 166 -6.36 19.90 33.25
C VAL A 166 -5.91 20.41 34.61
N HIS A 167 -5.59 19.53 35.49
CA HIS A 167 -4.78 19.77 36.69
C HIS A 167 -3.59 18.83 36.63
#